data_4312e4b2153036e25d674eb61b9fa608
#
_entry.id   4312e4b2153036e25d674eb61b9fa608
#
_cell.length_a   1.000
_cell.length_b   1.000
_cell.length_c   1.000
_cell.angle_alpha   90.00
_cell.angle_beta   90.00
_cell.angle_gamma   90.00
#
_symmetry.space_group_name_H-M   'P 1'
#
loop_
_entity.id
_entity.type
_entity.pdbx_description
1 polymer ?
#
loop_
_entity_poly.entity_id
_entity_poly.type
_entity_poly.pdbx_seq_one_letter_code
_entity_poly.pdbx_strand_id
1 'polypeptide(L)'
;MNGLTALAVLSLVTFGSAFGADSATARLQKIEDRQAIEQLLMGDYPRALDSGDWVAYAALFAKDGTLIMGGGSTKRTGPAAIQEYFSARPTPAPAASATPSPCPVPPGGHRTEHVVNNLTLQLNGDMATDQAYWQTIVTRDCKSVVAGAGHYEDVLKREDGHWKFFKREIVDDIPPKTTPAPSASTTSGR
;
A
#
# COMPACT_ATOMS: atom_id res chain seq x y z
N MET A 1 5.49 -73.40 -46.35
CA MET A 1 5.61 -71.98 -46.81
C MET A 1 4.89 -71.13 -45.80
N ASN A 2 5.62 -70.58 -44.81
CA ASN A 2 5.07 -69.83 -43.70
C ASN A 2 5.46 -68.33 -43.87
N GLY A 3 4.47 -67.50 -44.17
CA GLY A 3 4.64 -66.06 -44.25
C GLY A 3 4.50 -65.48 -42.88
N LEU A 4 5.57 -64.89 -42.33
CA LEU A 4 5.52 -64.01 -41.15
C LEU A 4 5.20 -62.56 -41.60
N THR A 5 4.05 -62.03 -41.15
CA THR A 5 3.69 -60.65 -41.34
C THR A 5 4.15 -59.89 -40.10
N ALA A 6 5.16 -59.04 -40.26
CA ALA A 6 5.63 -58.19 -39.19
C ALA A 6 4.72 -56.94 -39.06
N LEU A 7 4.07 -56.71 -37.88
CA LEU A 7 3.34 -55.55 -37.56
C LEU A 7 4.35 -54.49 -36.98
N ALA A 8 4.56 -53.43 -37.71
CA ALA A 8 5.32 -52.29 -37.21
C ALA A 8 4.40 -51.39 -36.35
N VAL A 9 4.66 -51.33 -35.02
CA VAL A 9 3.99 -50.41 -34.10
C VAL A 9 4.69 -49.06 -34.20
N LEU A 10 4.03 -48.10 -34.79
CA LEU A 10 4.48 -46.71 -34.86
C LEU A 10 4.13 -46.01 -33.53
N SER A 11 5.13 -45.89 -32.63
CA SER A 11 4.97 -45.11 -31.37
C SER A 11 5.07 -43.66 -31.70
N LEU A 12 3.95 -42.96 -31.68
CA LEU A 12 3.88 -41.52 -31.80
C LEU A 12 4.27 -40.90 -30.43
N VAL A 13 5.51 -40.40 -30.31
CA VAL A 13 5.96 -39.69 -29.13
C VAL A 13 5.52 -38.23 -29.28
N THR A 14 4.47 -37.85 -28.56
CA THR A 14 4.02 -36.46 -28.47
C THR A 14 4.90 -35.70 -27.47
N PHE A 15 6.05 -35.22 -27.92
CA PHE A 15 6.84 -34.21 -27.22
C PHE A 15 6.42 -32.83 -27.72
N GLY A 16 5.61 -32.07 -26.94
CA GLY A 16 5.28 -30.75 -27.44
C GLY A 16 4.45 -29.82 -26.54
N SER A 17 3.88 -30.32 -25.44
CA SER A 17 2.89 -29.50 -24.72
C SER A 17 3.32 -28.97 -23.34
N ALA A 18 4.33 -29.55 -22.70
CA ALA A 18 4.68 -29.21 -21.32
C ALA A 18 5.34 -27.83 -21.21
N PHE A 19 6.30 -27.49 -22.06
CA PHE A 19 7.03 -26.22 -21.98
C PHE A 19 6.16 -24.99 -22.23
N GLY A 20 5.12 -25.12 -23.07
CA GLY A 20 4.20 -24.01 -23.34
C GLY A 20 3.22 -23.75 -22.19
N ALA A 21 2.73 -24.80 -21.55
CA ALA A 21 1.80 -24.72 -20.43
C ALA A 21 2.48 -24.11 -19.18
N ASP A 22 3.68 -24.55 -18.84
CA ASP A 22 4.45 -24.01 -17.71
C ASP A 22 4.76 -22.52 -17.88
N SER A 23 5.10 -22.09 -19.10
CA SER A 23 5.34 -20.67 -19.39
C SER A 23 4.07 -19.82 -19.31
N ALA A 24 2.91 -20.35 -19.73
CA ALA A 24 1.62 -19.68 -19.64
C ALA A 24 1.17 -19.54 -18.18
N THR A 25 1.29 -20.60 -17.40
CA THR A 25 0.98 -20.60 -15.96
C THR A 25 1.86 -19.60 -15.21
N ALA A 26 3.17 -19.56 -15.47
CA ALA A 26 4.07 -18.61 -14.84
C ALA A 26 3.76 -17.14 -15.21
N ARG A 27 3.29 -16.92 -16.45
CA ARG A 27 2.85 -15.58 -16.88
C ARG A 27 1.55 -15.17 -16.20
N LEU A 28 0.59 -16.09 -16.10
CA LEU A 28 -0.68 -15.85 -15.40
C LEU A 28 -0.43 -15.50 -13.93
N GLN A 29 0.42 -16.29 -13.25
CA GLN A 29 0.78 -16.01 -11.86
C GLN A 29 1.37 -14.61 -11.66
N LYS A 30 2.23 -14.14 -12.56
CA LYS A 30 2.77 -12.77 -12.50
C LYS A 30 1.71 -11.70 -12.67
N ILE A 31 0.69 -11.96 -13.49
CA ILE A 31 -0.44 -11.02 -13.68
C ILE A 31 -1.29 -10.98 -12.42
N GLU A 32 -1.62 -12.14 -11.86
CA GLU A 32 -2.38 -12.25 -10.60
C GLU A 32 -1.64 -11.59 -9.44
N ASP A 33 -0.34 -11.81 -9.32
CA ASP A 33 0.51 -11.18 -8.31
C ASP A 33 0.51 -9.66 -8.44
N ARG A 34 0.67 -9.17 -9.67
CA ARG A 34 0.60 -7.73 -9.94
C ARG A 34 -0.74 -7.15 -9.54
N GLN A 35 -1.84 -7.77 -9.92
CA GLN A 35 -3.19 -7.33 -9.56
C GLN A 35 -3.40 -7.33 -8.05
N ALA A 36 -2.94 -8.36 -7.35
CA ALA A 36 -3.05 -8.46 -5.90
C ALA A 36 -2.25 -7.34 -5.19
N ILE A 37 -1.06 -7.02 -5.68
CA ILE A 37 -0.26 -5.92 -5.17
C ILE A 37 -0.90 -4.56 -5.48
N GLU A 38 -1.39 -4.34 -6.68
CA GLU A 38 -2.12 -3.13 -7.06
C GLU A 38 -3.37 -2.93 -6.19
N GLN A 39 -4.11 -4.01 -5.91
CA GLN A 39 -5.25 -3.97 -5.00
C GLN A 39 -4.82 -3.60 -3.56
N LEU A 40 -3.74 -4.19 -3.07
CA LEU A 40 -3.18 -3.86 -1.75
C LEU A 40 -2.80 -2.38 -1.66
N LEU A 41 -2.08 -1.85 -2.64
CA LEU A 41 -1.49 -0.50 -2.63
C LEU A 41 -2.53 0.59 -2.89
N MET A 42 -3.40 0.40 -3.89
CA MET A 42 -4.31 1.42 -4.40
C MET A 42 -5.76 1.23 -3.95
N GLY A 43 -6.09 0.08 -3.39
CA GLY A 43 -7.43 -0.25 -2.91
C GLY A 43 -7.50 -0.39 -1.40
N ASP A 44 -6.86 -1.41 -0.86
CA ASP A 44 -7.06 -1.80 0.54
C ASP A 44 -6.36 -0.84 1.51
N TYR A 45 -5.12 -0.42 1.17
CA TYR A 45 -4.36 0.50 2.00
C TYR A 45 -5.04 1.86 2.17
N PRO A 46 -5.38 2.63 1.11
CA PRO A 46 -6.04 3.91 1.28
C PRO A 46 -7.42 3.76 1.93
N ARG A 47 -8.18 2.71 1.62
CA ARG A 47 -9.49 2.48 2.26
C ARG A 47 -9.39 2.30 3.76
N ALA A 48 -8.45 1.47 4.24
CA ALA A 48 -8.24 1.25 5.66
C ALA A 48 -7.76 2.53 6.37
N LEU A 49 -6.86 3.26 5.74
CA LEU A 49 -6.31 4.52 6.25
C LEU A 49 -7.39 5.61 6.34
N ASP A 50 -8.17 5.82 5.29
CA ASP A 50 -9.20 6.86 5.20
C ASP A 50 -10.39 6.60 6.13
N SER A 51 -10.74 5.32 6.34
CA SER A 51 -11.79 4.94 7.28
C SER A 51 -11.33 4.92 8.74
N GLY A 52 -10.02 4.96 9.00
CA GLY A 52 -9.46 4.80 10.34
C GLY A 52 -9.60 3.37 10.88
N ASP A 53 -9.76 2.38 9.99
CA ASP A 53 -9.79 0.97 10.38
C ASP A 53 -8.36 0.46 10.61
N TRP A 54 -7.86 0.73 11.82
CA TRP A 54 -6.49 0.39 12.18
C TRP A 54 -6.24 -1.10 12.30
N VAL A 55 -7.28 -1.90 12.49
CA VAL A 55 -7.19 -3.37 12.46
C VAL A 55 -6.94 -3.82 11.03
N ALA A 56 -7.78 -3.36 10.08
CA ALA A 56 -7.61 -3.67 8.66
C ALA A 56 -6.28 -3.12 8.14
N TYR A 57 -5.91 -1.88 8.51
CA TYR A 57 -4.63 -1.27 8.13
C TYR A 57 -3.42 -2.11 8.57
N ALA A 58 -3.39 -2.52 9.85
CA ALA A 58 -2.31 -3.31 10.41
C ALA A 58 -2.23 -4.72 9.77
N ALA A 59 -3.37 -5.30 9.40
CA ALA A 59 -3.44 -6.60 8.74
C ALA A 59 -2.79 -6.64 7.34
N LEU A 60 -2.58 -5.48 6.71
CA LEU A 60 -1.86 -5.36 5.44
C LEU A 60 -0.36 -5.60 5.58
N PHE A 61 0.17 -5.57 6.81
CA PHE A 61 1.58 -5.82 7.09
C PHE A 61 1.83 -7.30 7.41
N ALA A 62 3.00 -7.78 7.01
CA ALA A 62 3.48 -9.10 7.40
C ALA A 62 3.74 -9.16 8.92
N LYS A 63 3.84 -10.37 9.50
CA LYS A 63 4.06 -10.58 10.94
C LYS A 63 5.31 -9.83 11.45
N ASP A 64 6.35 -9.74 10.62
CA ASP A 64 7.58 -9.00 10.85
C ASP A 64 7.70 -7.71 10.00
N GLY A 65 6.56 -7.29 9.42
CA GLY A 65 6.47 -6.11 8.58
C GLY A 65 6.76 -4.82 9.34
N THR A 66 7.39 -3.87 8.68
CA THR A 66 7.83 -2.61 9.31
C THR A 66 7.26 -1.40 8.57
N LEU A 67 6.67 -0.50 9.33
CA LEU A 67 6.26 0.83 8.88
C LEU A 67 7.28 1.87 9.33
N ILE A 68 7.74 2.72 8.41
CA ILE A 68 8.69 3.81 8.63
C ILE A 68 8.07 5.11 8.13
N MET A 69 8.11 6.17 8.93
CA MET A 69 7.56 7.48 8.62
C MET A 69 8.42 8.61 9.18
N GLY A 70 8.18 9.83 8.69
CA GLY A 70 8.81 11.05 9.21
C GLY A 70 10.34 11.02 9.08
N GLY A 71 10.86 10.61 7.94
CA GLY A 71 12.29 10.50 7.69
C GLY A 71 13.00 9.50 8.62
N GLY A 72 12.31 8.42 9.00
CA GLY A 72 12.86 7.39 9.89
C GLY A 72 12.64 7.66 11.39
N SER A 73 12.08 8.80 11.78
CA SER A 73 11.82 9.14 13.18
C SER A 73 10.78 8.22 13.85
N THR A 74 9.89 7.66 13.04
CA THR A 74 8.88 6.70 13.49
C THR A 74 9.10 5.37 12.79
N LYS A 75 9.34 4.33 13.59
CA LYS A 75 9.44 2.95 13.13
C LYS A 75 8.56 2.05 13.99
N ARG A 76 7.71 1.23 13.36
CA ARG A 76 6.85 0.25 14.02
C ARG A 76 6.96 -1.09 13.32
N THR A 77 7.19 -2.16 14.06
CA THR A 77 7.37 -3.51 13.52
C THR A 77 6.29 -4.43 14.05
N GLY A 78 5.66 -5.14 13.15
CA GLY A 78 4.55 -6.06 13.36
C GLY A 78 3.18 -5.38 13.46
N PRO A 79 2.12 -6.10 13.04
CA PRO A 79 0.75 -5.56 13.00
C PRO A 79 0.28 -4.97 14.32
N ALA A 80 0.56 -5.61 15.45
CA ALA A 80 0.13 -5.12 16.77
C ALA A 80 0.71 -3.73 17.10
N ALA A 81 2.02 -3.53 16.90
CA ALA A 81 2.67 -2.24 17.17
C ALA A 81 2.23 -1.15 16.19
N ILE A 82 1.89 -1.52 14.96
CA ILE A 82 1.36 -0.60 13.95
C ILE A 82 -0.06 -0.17 14.33
N GLN A 83 -0.92 -1.12 14.69
CA GLN A 83 -2.29 -0.85 15.14
C GLN A 83 -2.30 0.05 16.38
N GLU A 84 -1.51 -0.29 17.40
CA GLU A 84 -1.39 0.48 18.64
C GLU A 84 -0.98 1.94 18.36
N TYR A 85 0.03 2.13 17.50
CA TYR A 85 0.51 3.45 17.15
C TYR A 85 -0.59 4.37 16.58
N PHE A 86 -1.43 3.85 15.70
CA PHE A 86 -2.51 4.64 15.10
C PHE A 86 -3.71 4.79 16.04
N SER A 87 -4.06 3.73 16.79
CA SER A 87 -5.16 3.76 17.75
C SER A 87 -4.90 4.70 18.93
N ALA A 88 -3.64 4.88 19.33
CA ALA A 88 -3.27 5.79 20.41
C ALA A 88 -3.26 7.27 19.97
N ARG A 89 -3.35 7.57 18.66
CA ARG A 89 -3.41 8.96 18.19
C ARG A 89 -4.80 9.52 18.52
N PRO A 90 -4.88 10.70 19.15
CA PRO A 90 -6.17 11.30 19.37
C PRO A 90 -6.84 11.53 18.02
N THR A 91 -8.02 10.94 17.83
CA THR A 91 -8.89 11.34 16.72
C THR A 91 -9.07 12.84 16.87
N PRO A 92 -8.77 13.65 15.84
CA PRO A 92 -9.04 15.07 15.94
C PRO A 92 -10.51 15.23 16.33
N ALA A 93 -10.76 15.75 17.54
CA ALA A 93 -12.12 16.05 17.95
C ALA A 93 -12.74 16.89 16.83
N PRO A 94 -13.98 16.60 16.39
CA PRO A 94 -14.67 17.48 15.48
C PRO A 94 -14.58 18.88 16.10
N ALA A 95 -13.98 19.82 15.36
CA ALA A 95 -13.77 21.16 15.86
C ALA A 95 -15.11 21.66 16.42
N ALA A 96 -15.14 21.95 17.73
CA ALA A 96 -16.34 22.35 18.45
C ALA A 96 -16.90 23.73 18.04
N SER A 97 -16.45 24.24 16.93
CA SER A 97 -17.03 25.42 16.27
C SER A 97 -18.04 24.96 15.23
N ALA A 98 -19.16 24.52 15.72
CA ALA A 98 -20.18 23.92 14.88
C ALA A 98 -21.10 24.95 14.25
N THR A 99 -20.60 25.74 13.35
CA THR A 99 -21.45 26.09 12.21
C THR A 99 -21.46 24.82 11.34
N PRO A 100 -22.62 24.21 11.06
CA PRO A 100 -22.69 23.06 10.17
C PRO A 100 -21.94 23.39 8.88
N SER A 101 -21.01 22.54 8.47
CA SER A 101 -20.29 22.74 7.19
C SER A 101 -21.35 22.89 6.10
N PRO A 102 -21.32 23.93 5.27
CA PRO A 102 -22.25 24.08 4.16
C PRO A 102 -22.14 22.93 3.13
N CYS A 103 -21.07 22.14 3.24
CA CYS A 103 -20.86 20.93 2.46
C CYS A 103 -20.78 19.71 3.39
N PRO A 104 -21.90 19.09 3.72
CA PRO A 104 -21.88 17.84 4.44
C PRO A 104 -21.22 16.77 3.60
N VAL A 105 -20.41 15.94 4.24
CA VAL A 105 -19.84 14.74 3.60
C VAL A 105 -21.02 13.80 3.30
N PRO A 106 -21.18 13.36 2.04
CA PRO A 106 -22.24 12.42 1.71
C PRO A 106 -22.04 11.08 2.44
N PRO A 107 -23.10 10.29 2.64
CA PRO A 107 -22.99 8.97 3.23
C PRO A 107 -21.92 8.13 2.50
N GLY A 108 -20.95 7.58 3.23
CA GLY A 108 -19.81 6.84 2.66
C GLY A 108 -18.68 7.70 2.07
N GLY A 109 -18.82 9.04 2.07
CA GLY A 109 -17.76 9.96 1.67
C GLY A 109 -16.74 10.21 2.77
N HIS A 110 -15.54 10.61 2.40
CA HIS A 110 -14.46 10.94 3.30
C HIS A 110 -14.09 12.42 3.20
N ARG A 111 -13.65 13.02 4.33
CA ARG A 111 -13.08 14.38 4.34
C ARG A 111 -11.59 14.37 4.03
N THR A 112 -10.96 13.21 4.15
CA THR A 112 -9.56 12.96 3.82
C THR A 112 -9.51 11.74 2.91
N GLU A 113 -8.82 11.86 1.81
CA GLU A 113 -8.66 10.81 0.81
C GLU A 113 -7.18 10.66 0.47
N HIS A 114 -6.68 9.43 0.52
CA HIS A 114 -5.33 9.10 0.07
C HIS A 114 -5.39 8.55 -1.34
N VAL A 115 -4.71 9.24 -2.25
CA VAL A 115 -4.58 8.84 -3.66
C VAL A 115 -3.18 8.28 -3.87
N VAL A 116 -3.10 7.05 -4.38
CA VAL A 116 -1.85 6.38 -4.74
C VAL A 116 -1.80 6.22 -6.25
N ASN A 117 -0.70 6.62 -6.88
CA ASN A 117 -0.55 6.59 -8.33
C ASN A 117 0.90 6.35 -8.76
N ASN A 118 1.12 6.28 -10.09
CA ASN A 118 2.45 6.15 -10.71
C ASN A 118 3.27 4.98 -10.15
N LEU A 119 2.63 3.82 -9.98
CA LEU A 119 3.26 2.62 -9.44
C LEU A 119 4.33 2.07 -10.36
N THR A 120 5.55 1.92 -9.84
CA THR A 120 6.62 1.12 -10.41
C THR A 120 6.81 -0.13 -9.58
N LEU A 121 6.59 -1.31 -10.17
CA LEU A 121 6.56 -2.59 -9.47
C LEU A 121 7.54 -3.58 -10.10
N GLN A 122 8.38 -4.22 -9.29
CA GLN A 122 9.28 -5.29 -9.66
C GLN A 122 8.96 -6.55 -8.84
N LEU A 123 8.60 -7.64 -9.53
CA LEU A 123 8.30 -8.95 -8.95
C LEU A 123 9.52 -9.86 -9.00
N ASN A 124 9.83 -10.51 -7.88
CA ASN A 124 10.91 -11.49 -7.76
C ASN A 124 10.48 -12.67 -6.88
N GLY A 125 9.78 -13.64 -7.48
CA GLY A 125 9.20 -14.77 -6.74
C GLY A 125 8.19 -14.30 -5.70
N ASP A 126 8.40 -14.66 -4.43
CA ASP A 126 7.55 -14.29 -3.30
C ASP A 126 7.93 -12.94 -2.66
N MET A 127 8.78 -12.19 -3.31
CA MET A 127 9.16 -10.82 -2.93
C MET A 127 8.83 -9.86 -4.07
N ALA A 128 8.53 -8.61 -3.70
CA ALA A 128 8.39 -7.53 -4.64
C ALA A 128 8.94 -6.23 -4.04
N THR A 129 9.32 -5.30 -4.90
CA THR A 129 9.62 -3.92 -4.52
C THR A 129 8.77 -2.99 -5.34
N ASP A 130 8.31 -1.90 -4.73
CA ASP A 130 7.61 -0.87 -5.46
C ASP A 130 7.98 0.53 -5.00
N GLN A 131 7.70 1.47 -5.89
CA GLN A 131 7.62 2.91 -5.62
C GLN A 131 6.31 3.42 -6.19
N ALA A 132 5.62 4.23 -5.42
CA ALA A 132 4.39 4.90 -5.85
C ALA A 132 4.33 6.30 -5.26
N TYR A 133 3.72 7.25 -5.96
CA TYR A 133 3.43 8.56 -5.40
C TYR A 133 2.12 8.52 -4.60
N TRP A 134 2.05 9.33 -3.56
CA TRP A 134 0.85 9.52 -2.79
C TRP A 134 0.50 11.00 -2.65
N GLN A 135 -0.78 11.26 -2.51
CA GLN A 135 -1.32 12.57 -2.18
C GLN A 135 -2.42 12.39 -1.13
N THR A 136 -2.47 13.30 -0.18
CA THR A 136 -3.59 13.41 0.75
C THR A 136 -4.44 14.59 0.33
N ILE A 137 -5.68 14.33 -0.05
CA ILE A 137 -6.68 15.35 -0.38
C ILE A 137 -7.57 15.57 0.84
N VAL A 138 -7.71 16.82 1.26
CA VAL A 138 -8.61 17.19 2.37
C VAL A 138 -9.70 18.11 1.85
N THR A 139 -10.94 17.70 2.09
CA THR A 139 -12.13 18.50 1.72
C THR A 139 -12.67 19.22 2.96
N ARG A 140 -12.67 20.56 2.91
CA ARG A 140 -13.24 21.45 3.94
C ARG A 140 -13.95 22.63 3.25
N ASP A 141 -15.08 23.05 3.80
CA ASP A 141 -15.82 24.21 3.31
C ASP A 141 -16.05 24.21 1.79
N CYS A 142 -16.47 23.07 1.25
CA CYS A 142 -16.70 22.83 -0.18
C CYS A 142 -15.45 22.97 -1.07
N LYS A 143 -14.26 22.91 -0.50
CA LYS A 143 -13.00 22.98 -1.23
C LYS A 143 -12.14 21.78 -0.91
N SER A 144 -11.59 21.15 -1.96
CA SER A 144 -10.59 20.10 -1.84
C SER A 144 -9.21 20.67 -2.10
N VAL A 145 -8.28 20.39 -1.21
CA VAL A 145 -6.88 20.80 -1.31
C VAL A 145 -5.96 19.61 -1.11
N VAL A 146 -4.82 19.63 -1.79
CA VAL A 146 -3.74 18.67 -1.51
C VAL A 146 -3.07 19.15 -0.22
N ALA A 147 -3.21 18.35 0.85
CA ALA A 147 -2.67 18.65 2.17
C ALA A 147 -1.29 18.03 2.40
N GLY A 148 -0.94 17.00 1.64
CA GLY A 148 0.35 16.33 1.67
C GLY A 148 0.62 15.61 0.36
N ALA A 149 1.89 15.42 0.04
CA ALA A 149 2.34 14.64 -1.10
C ALA A 149 3.72 14.05 -0.84
N GLY A 150 4.00 12.92 -1.45
CA GLY A 150 5.26 12.24 -1.33
C GLY A 150 5.29 10.94 -2.11
N HIS A 151 6.15 10.05 -1.69
CA HIS A 151 6.24 8.72 -2.30
C HIS A 151 6.40 7.62 -1.25
N TYR A 152 6.10 6.41 -1.67
CA TYR A 152 6.35 5.19 -0.91
C TYR A 152 7.58 4.47 -1.47
N GLU A 153 8.36 3.87 -0.58
CA GLU A 153 9.40 2.89 -0.90
C GLU A 153 9.06 1.59 -0.17
N ASP A 154 8.53 0.64 -0.91
CA ASP A 154 7.99 -0.57 -0.32
C ASP A 154 8.80 -1.81 -0.69
N VAL A 155 8.86 -2.73 0.25
CA VAL A 155 9.19 -4.13 0.04
C VAL A 155 8.01 -4.96 0.47
N LEU A 156 7.54 -5.81 -0.44
CA LEU A 156 6.42 -6.70 -0.20
C LEU A 156 6.90 -8.14 -0.14
N LYS A 157 6.20 -8.97 0.61
CA LYS A 157 6.41 -10.43 0.61
C LYS A 157 5.07 -11.15 0.56
N ARG A 158 5.10 -12.35 0.01
CA ARG A 158 3.97 -13.28 0.12
C ARG A 158 4.03 -13.99 1.47
N GLU A 159 2.98 -13.87 2.25
CA GLU A 159 2.82 -14.53 3.53
C GLU A 159 1.44 -15.20 3.58
N ASP A 160 1.41 -16.49 3.85
CA ASP A 160 0.17 -17.29 3.90
C ASP A 160 -0.68 -17.15 2.61
N GLY A 161 -0.03 -17.07 1.44
CA GLY A 161 -0.66 -16.92 0.11
C GLY A 161 -1.07 -15.49 -0.25
N HIS A 162 -0.85 -14.50 0.62
CA HIS A 162 -1.24 -13.10 0.41
C HIS A 162 -0.04 -12.18 0.35
N TRP A 163 -0.09 -11.19 -0.54
CA TRP A 163 0.90 -10.12 -0.56
C TRP A 163 0.70 -9.16 0.61
N LYS A 164 1.78 -8.83 1.31
CA LYS A 164 1.79 -7.97 2.49
C LYS A 164 3.02 -7.06 2.50
N PHE A 165 2.91 -5.92 3.17
CA PHE A 165 4.07 -5.05 3.40
C PHE A 165 5.06 -5.74 4.34
N PHE A 166 6.25 -6.00 3.85
CA PHE A 166 7.41 -6.37 4.66
C PHE A 166 8.15 -5.12 5.15
N LYS A 167 8.27 -4.12 4.30
CA LYS A 167 8.70 -2.77 4.66
C LYS A 167 7.81 -1.79 3.91
N ARG A 168 7.29 -0.79 4.59
CA ARG A 168 6.70 0.40 3.98
C ARG A 168 7.37 1.64 4.53
N GLU A 169 7.98 2.43 3.67
CA GLU A 169 8.54 3.73 4.01
C GLU A 169 7.73 4.84 3.36
N ILE A 170 7.24 5.75 4.20
CA ILE A 170 6.46 6.92 3.75
C ILE A 170 7.41 8.10 3.76
N VAL A 171 7.72 8.61 2.58
CA VAL A 171 8.59 9.78 2.38
C VAL A 171 7.72 10.97 2.03
N ASP A 172 7.83 12.04 2.83
CA ASP A 172 7.16 13.31 2.58
C ASP A 172 8.04 14.16 1.64
N ASP A 173 7.54 14.49 0.45
CA ASP A 173 8.23 15.36 -0.51
C ASP A 173 8.00 16.85 -0.19
N ILE A 174 6.94 17.14 0.59
CA ILE A 174 6.68 18.47 1.12
C ILE A 174 7.17 18.47 2.58
N PRO A 175 8.24 19.18 2.90
CA PRO A 175 8.71 19.23 4.29
C PRO A 175 7.63 19.82 5.20
N PRO A 176 7.50 19.33 6.45
CA PRO A 176 6.54 19.91 7.39
C PRO A 176 6.83 21.39 7.56
N LYS A 177 5.77 22.21 7.56
CA LYS A 177 5.90 23.64 7.87
C LYS A 177 6.55 23.77 9.22
N THR A 178 7.80 24.22 9.25
CA THR A 178 8.47 24.59 10.50
C THR A 178 7.71 25.77 11.07
N THR A 179 6.97 25.56 12.16
CA THR A 179 6.45 26.67 12.94
C THR A 179 7.68 27.43 13.47
N PRO A 180 7.85 28.72 13.15
CA PRO A 180 8.96 29.49 13.70
C PRO A 180 8.90 29.39 15.24
N ALA A 181 10.02 29.06 15.87
CA ALA A 181 10.11 29.08 17.30
C ALA A 181 9.65 30.49 17.77
N PRO A 182 8.83 30.61 18.83
CA PRO A 182 8.44 31.90 19.35
C PRO A 182 9.71 32.70 19.61
N SER A 183 9.84 33.84 18.93
CA SER A 183 10.95 34.73 19.13
C SER A 183 10.97 35.13 20.61
N ALA A 184 12.07 34.79 21.29
CA ALA A 184 12.29 35.22 22.66
C ALA A 184 12.21 36.77 22.69
N SER A 185 11.15 37.28 23.27
CA SER A 185 11.03 38.74 23.54
C SER A 185 12.14 39.08 24.52
N THR A 186 13.18 39.74 24.03
CA THR A 186 14.18 40.39 24.86
C THR A 186 13.50 41.55 25.60
N THR A 187 13.07 41.31 26.83
CA THR A 187 12.66 42.37 27.75
C THR A 187 13.94 43.11 28.14
N SER A 188 14.21 44.19 27.44
CA SER A 188 15.19 45.21 27.88
C SER A 188 14.63 45.90 29.08
N GLY A 189 15.09 45.49 30.26
CA GLY A 189 14.84 46.27 31.50
C GLY A 189 15.66 47.54 31.50
N ARG A 190 14.99 48.63 31.73
CA ARG A 190 15.55 49.85 32.25
C ARG A 190 15.28 49.95 33.74
#